data_f5e705a57c09a07d2a2b94168df5c2bf
#
_entry.id   f5e705a57c09a07d2a2b94168df5c2bf
#
_cell.length_a   1.000
_cell.length_b   1.000
_cell.length_c   1.000
_cell.angle_alpha   90.00
_cell.angle_beta   90.00
_cell.angle_gamma   90.00
#
_symmetry.space_group_name_H-M   'P 1'
#
loop_
_entity.id
_entity.type
_entity.pdbx_description
1 polymer ?
#
loop_
_entity_poly.entity_id
_entity_poly.type
_entity_poly.pdbx_seq_one_letter_code
_entity_poly.pdbx_strand_id
1 'polypeptide(L)'
;MSVQTLPFHLPDVKLEYPGSRKGLAHWYGVNDEKYNRVTTILDKTVPKPGLLVWSRRTALTHVAQLVDDHPGRIAKRDLRKYLIAADVEPDRVKDEAADWGTRAHAAVQADVESLILGNPPPVPSAEMEPVVEAFRAFTLGRGLTWFASELTVYIPHWKVAGTMDAVAMDSNGNW
;
A
#
# COMPACT_ATOMS: atom_id res chain seq x y z
N MET A 1 -27.69 -17.09 -8.38
CA MET A 1 -26.25 -16.98 -8.09
C MET A 1 -26.09 -17.16 -6.60
N SER A 2 -25.34 -18.19 -6.16
CA SER A 2 -25.12 -18.43 -4.74
C SER A 2 -24.07 -17.45 -4.26
N VAL A 3 -24.39 -16.60 -3.29
CA VAL A 3 -23.40 -15.80 -2.56
C VAL A 3 -22.48 -16.82 -1.89
N GLN A 4 -21.21 -16.85 -2.28
CA GLN A 4 -20.21 -17.70 -1.66
C GLN A 4 -19.97 -17.14 -0.25
N THR A 5 -20.33 -17.90 0.76
CA THR A 5 -20.11 -17.52 2.15
C THR A 5 -18.73 -18.01 2.58
N LEU A 6 -17.98 -17.15 3.27
CA LEU A 6 -16.73 -17.56 3.90
C LEU A 6 -17.00 -18.76 4.83
N PRO A 7 -16.12 -19.78 4.87
CA PRO A 7 -16.31 -20.98 5.67
C PRO A 7 -16.16 -20.74 7.19
N PHE A 8 -16.02 -19.48 7.62
CA PHE A 8 -15.86 -19.08 9.02
C PHE A 8 -16.69 -17.82 9.30
N HIS A 9 -17.20 -17.74 10.52
CA HIS A 9 -17.92 -16.57 10.99
C HIS A 9 -16.92 -15.46 11.36
N LEU A 10 -17.04 -14.32 10.71
CA LEU A 10 -16.28 -13.11 11.09
C LEU A 10 -17.08 -12.40 12.20
N PRO A 11 -16.47 -12.11 13.34
CA PRO A 11 -17.11 -11.29 14.35
C PRO A 11 -17.28 -9.85 13.85
N ASP A 12 -18.35 -9.19 14.31
CA ASP A 12 -18.54 -7.76 14.04
C ASP A 12 -17.39 -6.97 14.65
N VAL A 13 -16.51 -6.45 13.79
CA VAL A 13 -15.39 -5.61 14.21
C VAL A 13 -15.76 -4.15 13.99
N LYS A 14 -16.01 -3.41 15.05
CA LYS A 14 -16.10 -1.95 14.97
C LYS A 14 -14.70 -1.38 14.75
N LEU A 15 -14.44 -0.86 13.56
CA LEU A 15 -13.24 -0.09 13.26
C LEU A 15 -13.45 1.35 13.73
N GLU A 16 -12.91 1.71 14.87
CA GLU A 16 -12.77 3.11 15.25
C GLU A 16 -11.41 3.63 14.75
N TYR A 17 -11.46 4.48 13.74
CA TYR A 17 -10.31 5.29 13.35
C TYR A 17 -10.38 6.63 14.11
N PRO A 18 -9.57 6.85 15.14
CA PRO A 18 -9.38 8.20 15.64
C PRO A 18 -8.70 8.99 14.54
N GLY A 19 -9.41 9.96 13.97
CA GLY A 19 -9.10 10.70 12.76
C GLY A 19 -7.61 10.98 12.53
N SER A 20 -7.20 10.91 11.28
CA SER A 20 -5.83 11.01 10.80
C SER A 20 -5.18 12.36 11.08
N ARG A 21 -4.66 12.58 12.28
CA ARG A 21 -3.61 13.57 12.50
C ARG A 21 -2.27 12.87 12.28
N LYS A 22 -1.44 13.40 11.36
CA LYS A 22 -0.05 12.94 11.17
C LYS A 22 0.62 12.74 12.54
N GLY A 23 1.05 11.51 12.85
CA GLY A 23 1.80 11.18 14.06
C GLY A 23 1.05 10.48 15.19
N LEU A 24 -0.27 10.27 15.11
CA LEU A 24 -0.98 9.47 16.10
C LEU A 24 -0.94 7.98 15.71
N ALA A 25 -0.58 7.13 16.67
CA ALA A 25 -0.63 5.69 16.51
C ALA A 25 -2.08 5.27 16.18
N HIS A 26 -2.29 4.78 14.95
CA HIS A 26 -3.57 4.21 14.56
C HIS A 26 -3.74 2.87 15.28
N TRP A 27 -4.91 2.64 15.84
CA TRP A 27 -5.28 1.39 16.50
C TRP A 27 -6.64 0.91 15.96
N TYR A 28 -6.92 -0.37 16.15
CA TYR A 28 -8.23 -0.95 15.85
C TYR A 28 -9.01 -1.11 17.15
N GLY A 29 -10.28 -0.75 17.17
CA GLY A 29 -11.23 -1.09 18.23
C GLY A 29 -11.89 -2.42 17.90
N VAL A 30 -11.79 -3.38 18.81
CA VAL A 30 -12.46 -4.68 18.71
C VAL A 30 -13.17 -4.93 20.03
N ASN A 31 -14.49 -4.90 20.04
CA ASN A 31 -15.31 -5.08 21.27
C ASN A 31 -14.84 -4.18 22.42
N ASP A 32 -14.70 -2.87 22.16
CA ASP A 32 -14.23 -1.83 23.10
C ASP A 32 -12.78 -2.00 23.59
N GLU A 33 -12.02 -2.95 23.05
CA GLU A 33 -10.61 -3.14 23.34
C GLU A 33 -9.72 -2.59 22.22
N LYS A 34 -8.54 -2.06 22.59
CA LYS A 34 -7.54 -1.53 21.64
C LYS A 34 -6.59 -2.62 21.17
N TYR A 35 -6.42 -2.69 19.84
CA TYR A 35 -5.51 -3.58 19.16
C TYR A 35 -4.48 -2.78 18.38
N ASN A 36 -3.20 -3.16 18.47
CA ASN A 36 -2.13 -2.53 17.73
C ASN A 36 -2.21 -2.90 16.24
N ARG A 37 -1.94 -1.95 15.35
CA ARG A 37 -1.82 -2.25 13.92
C ARG A 37 -0.57 -3.06 13.64
N VAL A 38 -0.69 -4.10 12.80
CA VAL A 38 0.46 -4.86 12.27
C VAL A 38 1.51 -3.94 11.67
N THR A 39 1.09 -2.98 10.82
CA THR A 39 2.01 -2.00 10.20
C THR A 39 2.75 -1.15 11.22
N THR A 40 2.10 -0.74 12.31
CA THR A 40 2.75 0.03 13.40
C THR A 40 3.81 -0.80 14.13
N ILE A 41 3.54 -2.09 14.32
CA ILE A 41 4.51 -3.02 14.92
C ILE A 41 5.71 -3.19 13.99
N LEU A 42 5.45 -3.48 12.71
CA LEU A 42 6.50 -3.67 11.70
C LEU A 42 7.38 -2.42 11.55
N ASP A 43 6.78 -1.23 11.52
CA ASP A 43 7.53 0.03 11.41
C ASP A 43 8.48 0.27 12.59
N LYS A 44 8.12 -0.20 13.78
CA LYS A 44 8.94 -0.04 15.00
C LYS A 44 9.99 -1.14 15.19
N THR A 45 9.73 -2.34 14.67
CA THR A 45 10.55 -3.53 14.99
C THR A 45 11.39 -4.02 13.83
N VAL A 46 10.98 -3.75 12.58
CA VAL A 46 11.69 -4.22 11.38
C VAL A 46 12.51 -3.09 10.78
N PRO A 47 13.85 -3.15 10.85
CA PRO A 47 14.71 -2.17 10.20
C PRO A 47 14.50 -2.19 8.68
N LYS A 48 14.48 -1.01 8.06
CA LYS A 48 14.36 -0.85 6.60
C LYS A 48 15.67 -0.32 5.97
N PRO A 49 16.79 -1.05 6.05
CA PRO A 49 18.08 -0.56 5.57
C PRO A 49 18.08 -0.24 4.07
N GLY A 50 17.29 -0.98 3.27
CA GLY A 50 17.17 -0.73 1.84
C GLY A 50 16.58 0.65 1.51
N LEU A 51 15.64 1.15 2.32
CA LEU A 51 15.07 2.49 2.15
C LEU A 51 16.11 3.59 2.38
N LEU A 52 16.99 3.42 3.36
CA LEU A 52 18.08 4.37 3.63
C LEU A 52 19.09 4.41 2.48
N VAL A 53 19.46 3.24 1.95
CA VAL A 53 20.36 3.14 0.79
C VAL A 53 19.72 3.76 -0.45
N TRP A 54 18.45 3.47 -0.70
CA TRP A 54 17.69 4.04 -1.81
C TRP A 54 17.59 5.57 -1.70
N SER A 55 17.22 6.11 -0.54
CA SER A 55 17.12 7.55 -0.30
C SER A 55 18.45 8.27 -0.59
N ARG A 56 19.57 7.73 -0.08
CA ARG A 56 20.89 8.28 -0.35
C ARG A 56 21.25 8.25 -1.84
N ARG A 57 20.95 7.16 -2.54
CA ARG A 57 21.20 7.06 -3.99
C ARG A 57 20.37 8.07 -4.76
N THR A 58 19.08 8.20 -4.45
CA THR A 58 18.19 9.18 -5.09
C THR A 58 18.72 10.60 -4.92
N ALA A 59 19.11 11.01 -3.71
CA ALA A 59 19.69 12.31 -3.45
C ALA A 59 21.00 12.54 -4.23
N LEU A 60 21.91 11.55 -4.28
CA LEU A 60 23.16 11.65 -5.03
C LEU A 60 22.93 11.74 -6.55
N THR A 61 21.98 10.99 -7.09
CA THR A 61 21.62 11.05 -8.50
C THR A 61 21.09 12.43 -8.86
N HIS A 62 20.23 13.01 -8.01
CA HIS A 62 19.71 14.36 -8.21
C HIS A 62 20.83 15.42 -8.18
N VAL A 63 21.78 15.32 -7.24
CA VAL A 63 22.94 16.22 -7.21
C VAL A 63 23.80 16.07 -8.47
N ALA A 64 24.04 14.85 -8.93
CA ALA A 64 24.80 14.59 -10.15
C ALA A 64 24.14 15.24 -11.37
N GLN A 65 22.83 15.05 -11.55
CA GLN A 65 22.07 15.70 -12.62
C GLN A 65 22.15 17.23 -12.56
N LEU A 66 22.00 17.81 -11.36
CA LEU A 66 22.12 19.27 -11.20
C LEU A 66 23.51 19.80 -11.56
N VAL A 67 24.56 19.01 -11.31
CA VAL A 67 25.95 19.38 -11.70
C VAL A 67 26.12 19.29 -13.22
N ASP A 68 25.59 18.26 -13.86
CA ASP A 68 25.64 18.05 -15.30
C ASP A 68 24.87 19.14 -16.05
N ASP A 69 23.73 19.57 -15.53
CA ASP A 69 22.91 20.66 -16.10
C ASP A 69 23.58 22.05 -15.98
N HIS A 70 24.60 22.18 -15.14
CA HIS A 70 25.33 23.45 -14.90
C HIS A 70 26.83 23.27 -15.15
N PRO A 71 27.25 23.12 -16.42
CA PRO A 71 28.67 22.94 -16.77
C PRO A 71 29.44 24.21 -16.48
N GLY A 72 29.87 24.44 -15.27
CA GLY A 72 30.61 25.61 -14.82
C GLY A 72 30.89 25.58 -13.33
N ARG A 73 31.56 26.65 -12.84
CA ARG A 73 31.86 26.76 -11.42
C ARG A 73 30.58 27.12 -10.64
N ILE A 74 30.05 26.19 -9.86
CA ILE A 74 28.91 26.44 -8.99
C ILE A 74 29.34 27.30 -7.79
N ALA A 75 28.66 28.44 -7.59
CA ALA A 75 28.92 29.28 -6.42
C ALA A 75 28.53 28.56 -5.14
N LYS A 76 29.28 28.77 -4.04
CA LYS A 76 29.04 28.11 -2.75
C LYS A 76 27.59 28.24 -2.22
N ARG A 77 26.97 29.42 -2.47
CA ARG A 77 25.56 29.67 -2.09
C ARG A 77 24.58 28.81 -2.90
N ASP A 78 24.89 28.56 -4.17
CA ASP A 78 24.01 27.79 -5.06
C ASP A 78 24.19 26.29 -4.81
N LEU A 79 25.39 25.83 -4.50
CA LEU A 79 25.65 24.47 -4.05
C LEU A 79 24.81 24.13 -2.82
N ARG A 80 24.70 25.07 -1.85
CA ARG A 80 23.83 24.85 -0.68
C ARG A 80 22.36 24.67 -1.06
N LYS A 81 21.83 25.43 -2.02
CA LYS A 81 20.46 25.26 -2.52
C LYS A 81 20.27 23.90 -3.16
N TYR A 82 21.23 23.45 -3.96
CA TYR A 82 21.18 22.14 -4.61
C TYR A 82 21.22 21.00 -3.61
N LEU A 83 22.03 21.11 -2.55
CA LEU A 83 22.07 20.09 -1.48
C LEU A 83 20.76 20.04 -0.70
N ILE A 84 20.12 21.19 -0.42
CA ILE A 84 18.81 21.24 0.22
C ILE A 84 17.73 20.60 -0.70
N ALA A 85 17.76 20.93 -2.01
CA ALA A 85 16.84 20.34 -2.97
C ALA A 85 17.01 18.81 -3.07
N ALA A 86 18.26 18.34 -3.06
CA ALA A 86 18.57 16.92 -3.09
C ALA A 86 18.10 16.17 -1.82
N ASP A 87 18.10 16.82 -0.67
CA ASP A 87 17.62 16.23 0.60
C ASP A 87 16.11 15.99 0.61
N VAL A 88 15.32 16.83 -0.07
CA VAL A 88 13.86 16.67 -0.19
C VAL A 88 13.44 15.77 -1.36
N GLU A 89 14.32 15.49 -2.32
CA GLU A 89 14.01 14.70 -3.52
C GLU A 89 13.54 13.26 -3.19
N PRO A 90 14.17 12.52 -2.25
CA PRO A 90 13.71 11.20 -1.87
C PRO A 90 12.27 11.20 -1.31
N ASP A 91 11.89 12.21 -0.54
CA ASP A 91 10.53 12.31 0.01
C ASP A 91 9.52 12.61 -1.09
N ARG A 92 9.83 13.49 -2.04
CA ARG A 92 8.99 13.77 -3.20
C ARG A 92 8.74 12.50 -4.03
N VAL A 93 9.81 11.78 -4.38
CA VAL A 93 9.71 10.52 -5.15
C VAL A 93 8.90 9.46 -4.40
N LYS A 94 9.10 9.38 -3.08
CA LYS A 94 8.33 8.46 -2.23
C LYS A 94 6.83 8.82 -2.21
N ASP A 95 6.50 10.09 -2.08
CA ASP A 95 5.11 10.55 -2.01
C ASP A 95 4.41 10.35 -3.37
N GLU A 96 5.06 10.65 -4.49
CA GLU A 96 4.55 10.35 -5.83
C GLU A 96 4.31 8.85 -6.04
N ALA A 97 5.23 8.00 -5.59
CA ALA A 97 5.08 6.55 -5.66
C ALA A 97 3.94 6.05 -4.75
N ALA A 98 3.77 6.65 -3.56
CA ALA A 98 2.69 6.32 -2.64
C ALA A 98 1.31 6.71 -3.21
N ASP A 99 1.20 7.88 -3.84
CA ASP A 99 -0.03 8.33 -4.51
C ASP A 99 -0.39 7.41 -5.68
N TRP A 100 0.59 7.06 -6.50
CA TRP A 100 0.38 6.10 -7.59
C TRP A 100 -0.04 4.73 -7.05
N GLY A 101 0.64 4.23 -6.01
CA GLY A 101 0.31 2.97 -5.34
C GLY A 101 -1.12 2.98 -4.78
N THR A 102 -1.57 4.09 -4.21
CA THR A 102 -2.94 4.24 -3.70
C THR A 102 -3.98 4.13 -4.82
N ARG A 103 -3.72 4.76 -5.97
CA ARG A 103 -4.62 4.66 -7.14
C ARG A 103 -4.63 3.24 -7.72
N ALA A 104 -3.47 2.60 -7.81
CA ALA A 104 -3.35 1.22 -8.28
C ALA A 104 -4.10 0.24 -7.37
N HIS A 105 -3.93 0.38 -6.04
CA HIS A 105 -4.66 -0.41 -5.05
C HIS A 105 -6.18 -0.24 -5.21
N ALA A 106 -6.66 0.99 -5.27
CA ALA A 106 -8.09 1.27 -5.42
C ALA A 106 -8.68 0.68 -6.72
N ALA A 107 -7.92 0.70 -7.83
CA ALA A 107 -8.36 0.12 -9.09
C ALA A 107 -8.47 -1.41 -9.04
N VAL A 108 -7.49 -2.07 -8.41
CA VAL A 108 -7.50 -3.53 -8.19
C VAL A 108 -8.61 -3.93 -7.21
N GLN A 109 -8.78 -3.17 -6.12
CA GLN A 109 -9.85 -3.40 -5.14
C GLN A 109 -11.23 -3.37 -5.81
N ALA A 110 -11.50 -2.37 -6.65
CA ALA A 110 -12.77 -2.27 -7.37
C ALA A 110 -13.01 -3.48 -8.29
N ASP A 111 -11.96 -4.02 -8.89
CA ASP A 111 -12.03 -5.25 -9.71
C ASP A 111 -12.35 -6.47 -8.84
N VAL A 112 -11.68 -6.64 -7.70
CA VAL A 112 -11.96 -7.72 -6.72
C VAL A 112 -13.41 -7.67 -6.23
N GLU A 113 -13.88 -6.50 -5.85
CA GLU A 113 -15.26 -6.30 -5.38
C GLU A 113 -16.28 -6.66 -6.45
N SER A 114 -16.02 -6.30 -7.72
CA SER A 114 -16.89 -6.68 -8.82
C SER A 114 -16.96 -8.20 -9.01
N LEU A 115 -15.82 -8.88 -8.90
CA LEU A 115 -15.73 -10.34 -9.00
C LEU A 115 -16.49 -11.04 -7.86
N ILE A 116 -16.37 -10.55 -6.63
CA ILE A 116 -17.09 -11.08 -5.46
C ILE A 116 -18.61 -10.93 -5.65
N LEU A 117 -19.07 -9.78 -6.17
CA LEU A 117 -20.48 -9.49 -6.39
C LEU A 117 -21.05 -10.11 -7.68
N GLY A 118 -20.21 -10.68 -8.54
CA GLY A 118 -20.61 -11.19 -9.85
C GLY A 118 -21.02 -10.07 -10.82
N ASN A 119 -20.53 -8.86 -10.61
CA ASN A 119 -20.77 -7.72 -11.48
C ASN A 119 -19.73 -7.65 -12.62
N PRO A 120 -20.05 -6.96 -13.73
CA PRO A 120 -19.05 -6.65 -14.74
C PRO A 120 -17.89 -5.84 -14.10
N PRO A 121 -16.63 -6.15 -14.47
CA PRO A 121 -15.49 -5.42 -13.94
C PRO A 121 -15.55 -3.94 -14.39
N PRO A 122 -15.14 -3.00 -13.52
CA PRO A 122 -15.10 -1.59 -13.87
C PRO A 122 -14.07 -1.31 -14.97
N VAL A 123 -14.29 -0.26 -15.74
CA VAL A 123 -13.31 0.21 -16.73
C VAL A 123 -12.27 1.05 -16.00
N PRO A 124 -10.99 0.62 -15.96
CA PRO A 124 -9.94 1.39 -15.30
C PRO A 124 -9.61 2.68 -16.09
N SER A 125 -9.00 3.65 -15.44
CA SER A 125 -8.39 4.77 -16.16
C SER A 125 -7.21 4.28 -17.02
N ALA A 126 -6.88 5.02 -18.08
CA ALA A 126 -5.78 4.66 -18.98
C ALA A 126 -4.44 4.47 -18.24
N GLU A 127 -4.19 5.22 -17.17
CA GLU A 127 -3.01 5.07 -16.32
C GLU A 127 -3.01 3.74 -15.55
N MET A 128 -4.18 3.26 -15.11
CA MET A 128 -4.31 2.06 -14.28
C MET A 128 -4.59 0.79 -15.10
N GLU A 129 -4.89 0.92 -16.38
CA GLU A 129 -5.19 -0.20 -17.27
C GLU A 129 -4.12 -1.31 -17.24
N PRO A 130 -2.82 -1.02 -17.37
CA PRO A 130 -1.79 -2.07 -17.33
C PRO A 130 -1.74 -2.82 -15.99
N VAL A 131 -2.04 -2.12 -14.88
CA VAL A 131 -2.05 -2.72 -13.53
C VAL A 131 -3.22 -3.68 -13.41
N VAL A 132 -4.41 -3.24 -13.80
CA VAL A 132 -5.64 -4.04 -13.73
C VAL A 132 -5.59 -5.22 -14.69
N GLU A 133 -5.03 -5.07 -15.87
CA GLU A 133 -4.82 -6.18 -16.82
C GLU A 133 -3.86 -7.22 -16.26
N ALA A 134 -2.73 -6.80 -15.67
CA ALA A 134 -1.80 -7.72 -15.02
C ALA A 134 -2.46 -8.47 -13.86
N PHE A 135 -3.27 -7.80 -13.05
CA PHE A 135 -4.05 -8.40 -11.97
C PHE A 135 -5.07 -9.44 -12.51
N ARG A 136 -5.82 -9.10 -13.56
CA ARG A 136 -6.80 -10.01 -14.21
C ARG A 136 -6.11 -11.24 -14.78
N ALA A 137 -4.97 -11.06 -15.44
CA ALA A 137 -4.17 -12.15 -15.97
C ALA A 137 -3.65 -13.07 -14.85
N PHE A 138 -3.20 -12.50 -13.71
CA PHE A 138 -2.80 -13.26 -12.53
C PHE A 138 -3.97 -14.05 -11.95
N THR A 139 -5.14 -13.42 -11.76
CA THR A 139 -6.37 -14.04 -11.25
C THR A 139 -6.78 -15.24 -12.12
N LEU A 140 -6.82 -15.04 -13.43
CA LEU A 140 -7.19 -16.08 -14.39
C LEU A 140 -6.14 -17.21 -14.41
N GLY A 141 -4.86 -16.87 -14.47
CA GLY A 141 -3.76 -17.83 -14.56
C GLY A 141 -3.61 -18.73 -13.33
N ARG A 142 -4.08 -18.24 -12.16
CA ARG A 142 -4.11 -19.01 -10.90
C ARG A 142 -5.45 -19.67 -10.63
N GLY A 143 -6.49 -19.37 -11.40
CA GLY A 143 -7.85 -19.85 -11.16
C GLY A 143 -8.38 -19.40 -9.79
N LEU A 144 -8.16 -18.13 -9.45
CA LEU A 144 -8.55 -17.57 -8.16
C LEU A 144 -10.04 -17.30 -8.09
N THR A 145 -10.65 -17.68 -6.99
CA THR A 145 -12.01 -17.28 -6.58
C THR A 145 -11.88 -16.33 -5.38
N TRP A 146 -12.43 -15.12 -5.53
CA TRP A 146 -12.34 -14.06 -4.51
C TRP A 146 -13.52 -14.14 -3.53
N PHE A 147 -13.27 -13.96 -2.23
CA PHE A 147 -14.26 -14.10 -1.16
C PHE A 147 -14.44 -12.83 -0.33
N ALA A 148 -13.39 -12.05 -0.17
CA ALA A 148 -13.44 -10.80 0.60
C ALA A 148 -12.44 -9.78 0.06
N SER A 149 -12.79 -8.50 0.23
CA SER A 149 -11.94 -7.32 0.01
C SER A 149 -11.90 -6.53 1.30
N GLU A 150 -10.76 -5.91 1.63
CA GLU A 150 -10.55 -5.09 2.83
C GLU A 150 -10.99 -5.79 4.14
N LEU A 151 -10.62 -7.08 4.25
CA LEU A 151 -11.03 -7.90 5.38
C LEU A 151 -10.21 -7.57 6.62
N THR A 152 -10.86 -7.03 7.65
CA THR A 152 -10.20 -6.82 8.94
C THR A 152 -10.08 -8.15 9.70
N VAL A 153 -8.86 -8.42 10.15
CA VAL A 153 -8.51 -9.59 10.97
C VAL A 153 -7.81 -9.15 12.24
N TYR A 154 -7.97 -9.96 13.31
CA TYR A 154 -7.32 -9.67 14.57
C TYR A 154 -6.92 -10.94 15.33
N ILE A 155 -5.91 -10.80 16.18
CA ILE A 155 -5.40 -11.87 17.04
C ILE A 155 -5.60 -11.43 18.49
N PRO A 156 -6.62 -11.97 19.21
CA PRO A 156 -6.98 -11.52 20.56
C PRO A 156 -5.83 -11.63 21.56
N HIS A 157 -5.12 -12.75 21.53
CA HIS A 157 -4.03 -13.04 22.47
C HIS A 157 -2.90 -12.02 22.39
N TRP A 158 -2.59 -11.51 21.19
CA TRP A 158 -1.51 -10.54 20.99
C TRP A 158 -1.99 -9.08 20.92
N LYS A 159 -3.30 -8.87 20.96
CA LYS A 159 -3.90 -7.53 20.76
C LYS A 159 -3.39 -6.85 19.49
N VAL A 160 -3.34 -7.62 18.41
CA VAL A 160 -2.89 -7.18 17.08
C VAL A 160 -4.03 -7.30 16.09
N ALA A 161 -4.19 -6.29 15.25
CA ALA A 161 -5.16 -6.30 14.17
C ALA A 161 -4.57 -5.71 12.88
N GLY A 162 -5.18 -6.06 11.77
CA GLY A 162 -4.80 -5.56 10.44
C GLY A 162 -5.94 -5.72 9.46
N THR A 163 -5.80 -5.08 8.30
CA THR A 163 -6.68 -5.30 7.17
C THR A 163 -5.92 -6.06 6.09
N MET A 164 -6.51 -7.13 5.58
CA MET A 164 -6.03 -7.84 4.39
C MET A 164 -6.72 -7.23 3.18
N ASP A 165 -5.95 -6.91 2.16
CA ASP A 165 -6.47 -6.26 0.94
C ASP A 165 -7.51 -7.13 0.25
N ALA A 166 -7.28 -8.46 0.17
CA ALA A 166 -8.24 -9.40 -0.37
C ALA A 166 -7.98 -10.84 0.09
N VAL A 167 -8.99 -11.69 -0.01
CA VAL A 167 -8.92 -13.13 0.27
C VAL A 167 -9.43 -13.90 -0.92
N ALA A 168 -8.62 -14.85 -1.39
CA ALA A 168 -8.96 -15.72 -2.50
C ALA A 168 -8.59 -17.17 -2.22
N MET A 169 -9.17 -18.08 -2.97
CA MET A 169 -8.83 -19.49 -2.99
C MET A 169 -8.43 -19.89 -4.42
N ASP A 170 -7.34 -20.65 -4.56
CA ASP A 170 -6.92 -21.19 -5.84
C ASP A 170 -7.74 -22.43 -6.27
N SER A 171 -7.51 -22.89 -7.49
CA SER A 171 -8.17 -24.09 -8.04
C SER A 171 -7.88 -25.40 -7.27
N ASN A 172 -6.84 -25.41 -6.41
CA ASN A 172 -6.47 -26.54 -5.56
C ASN A 172 -7.07 -26.46 -4.16
N GLY A 173 -7.82 -25.41 -3.84
CA GLY A 173 -8.41 -25.17 -2.53
C GLY A 173 -7.48 -24.53 -1.52
N ASN A 174 -6.34 -23.97 -1.93
CA ASN A 174 -5.44 -23.21 -1.05
C ASN A 174 -5.90 -21.74 -0.95
N TRP A 175 -5.85 -21.23 0.27
CA TRP A 175 -6.19 -19.83 0.60
C TRP A 175 -4.96 -18.92 0.52
#